data_aec2583739455c73a812c46f240d168d
#
_entry.id   aec2583739455c73a812c46f240d168d
#
_cell.length_a   1.000
_cell.length_b   1.000
_cell.length_c   1.000
_cell.angle_alpha   90.00
_cell.angle_beta   90.00
_cell.angle_gamma   90.00
#
_symmetry.space_group_name_H-M   'P 1'
#
loop_
_entity.id
_entity.type
_entity.pdbx_description
1 polymer ?
#
loop_
_entity_poly.entity_id
_entity_poly.type
_entity_poly.pdbx_seq_one_letter_code
_entity_poly.pdbx_strand_id
1 'polypeptide(L)'
;MKTETFDFFPYGCQYHRAPTPPREEWEDDLAEIARAGYTHVQFRPQWRCHERRRGEFVWDDLDRLFDLAARNRLRVILKAQLENAPDWVFIELG
;
A
#
# COMPACT_ATOMS: atom_id res chain seq x y z
N MET A 1 -1.46 29.07 13.67
CA MET A 1 -1.64 27.64 13.41
C MET A 1 -0.41 26.88 13.87
N LYS A 2 -0.62 25.86 14.65
CA LYS A 2 0.50 25.03 15.07
C LYS A 2 0.87 24.11 13.93
N THR A 3 2.06 24.25 13.43
CA THR A 3 2.57 23.36 12.39
C THR A 3 3.11 22.11 13.05
N GLU A 4 2.72 20.95 12.55
CA GLU A 4 3.33 19.74 13.02
C GLU A 4 4.79 19.72 12.60
N THR A 5 5.63 19.36 13.56
CA THR A 5 7.04 19.22 13.30
C THR A 5 7.40 17.75 13.24
N PHE A 6 8.17 17.39 12.23
CA PHE A 6 8.69 16.04 12.13
C PHE A 6 10.08 15.99 12.75
N ASP A 7 10.38 14.90 13.44
CA ASP A 7 11.71 14.65 13.99
C ASP A 7 12.70 14.26 12.88
N PHE A 8 12.22 14.14 11.65
CA PHE A 8 12.99 13.68 10.52
C PHE A 8 12.52 14.39 9.27
N PHE A 9 13.32 14.37 8.23
CA PHE A 9 12.92 14.88 6.94
C PHE A 9 12.06 13.81 6.23
N PRO A 10 10.80 14.10 5.92
CA PRO A 10 9.95 13.12 5.22
C PRO A 10 10.49 12.87 3.81
N TYR A 11 10.78 11.62 3.51
CA TYR A 11 11.32 11.22 2.21
C TYR A 11 10.67 9.89 1.83
N GLY A 12 9.82 9.92 0.83
CA GLY A 12 9.00 8.77 0.50
C GLY A 12 9.02 8.40 -0.97
N CYS A 13 8.59 7.19 -1.24
CA CYS A 13 8.41 6.72 -2.61
C CYS A 13 7.16 5.86 -2.69
N GLN A 14 6.58 5.82 -3.88
CA GLN A 14 5.51 4.89 -4.17
C GLN A 14 6.12 3.52 -4.37
N TYR A 15 5.57 2.51 -3.72
CA TYR A 15 6.09 1.16 -3.87
C TYR A 15 5.07 0.19 -4.44
N HIS A 16 3.92 0.06 -3.80
CA HIS A 16 2.97 -0.97 -4.16
C HIS A 16 1.68 -0.39 -4.71
N ARG A 17 1.28 -0.92 -5.86
CA ARG A 17 -0.03 -0.69 -6.45
C ARG A 17 -0.58 -2.06 -6.81
N ALA A 18 -1.55 -2.55 -6.07
CA ALA A 18 -2.05 -3.90 -6.24
C ALA A 18 -2.35 -4.22 -7.71
N PRO A 19 -1.91 -5.34 -8.26
CA PRO A 19 -1.20 -6.44 -7.63
C PRO A 19 0.33 -6.43 -7.78
N THR A 20 0.94 -5.30 -8.08
CA THR A 20 2.38 -5.21 -8.35
C THR A 20 3.08 -4.35 -7.32
N PRO A 21 4.35 -4.61 -6.99
CA PRO A 21 5.17 -5.74 -7.45
C PRO A 21 4.77 -7.06 -6.80
N PRO A 22 5.28 -8.21 -7.30
CA PRO A 22 4.92 -9.51 -6.76
C PRO A 22 5.43 -9.72 -5.34
N ARG A 23 4.71 -10.52 -4.59
CA ARG A 23 4.91 -10.69 -3.15
C ARG A 23 6.32 -11.14 -2.77
N GLU A 24 6.94 -11.99 -3.56
CA GLU A 24 8.27 -12.51 -3.29
C GLU A 24 9.37 -11.46 -3.31
N GLU A 25 9.09 -10.28 -3.86
CA GLU A 25 10.06 -9.19 -3.92
C GLU A 25 9.94 -8.21 -2.75
N TRP A 26 8.85 -8.27 -1.99
CA TRP A 26 8.54 -7.22 -1.00
C TRP A 26 9.57 -7.12 0.12
N GLU A 27 10.00 -8.23 0.66
CA GLU A 27 10.90 -8.22 1.81
C GLU A 27 12.22 -7.53 1.47
N ASP A 28 12.84 -7.92 0.37
CA ASP A 28 14.10 -7.35 -0.06
C ASP A 28 13.94 -5.90 -0.51
N ASP A 29 12.89 -5.60 -1.24
CA ASP A 29 12.65 -4.25 -1.75
C ASP A 29 12.43 -3.25 -0.64
N LEU A 30 11.62 -3.58 0.36
CA LEU A 30 11.37 -2.66 1.47
C LEU A 30 12.61 -2.47 2.33
N ALA A 31 13.42 -3.50 2.49
CA ALA A 31 14.71 -3.37 3.16
C ALA A 31 15.64 -2.44 2.39
N GLU A 32 15.68 -2.54 1.08
CA GLU A 32 16.50 -1.66 0.24
C GLU A 32 16.03 -0.21 0.31
N ILE A 33 14.72 0.00 0.28
CA ILE A 33 14.13 1.35 0.40
C ILE A 33 14.54 1.98 1.73
N ALA A 34 14.45 1.24 2.82
CA ALA A 34 14.85 1.73 4.13
C ALA A 34 16.35 2.03 4.17
N ARG A 35 17.16 1.16 3.58
CA ARG A 35 18.60 1.34 3.53
C ARG A 35 19.03 2.57 2.72
N ALA A 36 18.24 2.91 1.72
CA ALA A 36 18.48 4.10 0.89
C ALA A 36 18.11 5.40 1.58
N GLY A 37 17.52 5.35 2.77
CA GLY A 37 17.21 6.54 3.55
C GLY A 37 15.77 7.02 3.44
N TYR A 38 14.90 6.30 2.74
CA TYR A 38 13.48 6.67 2.68
C TYR A 38 12.83 6.48 4.04
N THR A 39 11.91 7.37 4.36
CA THR A 39 11.15 7.31 5.62
C THR A 39 9.73 6.81 5.41
N HIS A 40 9.23 6.89 4.17
CA HIS A 40 7.86 6.56 3.84
C HIS A 40 7.78 5.70 2.59
N VAL A 41 6.76 4.85 2.55
CA VAL A 41 6.36 4.14 1.33
C VAL A 41 4.87 4.36 1.10
N GLN A 42 4.48 4.48 -0.15
CA GLN A 42 3.08 4.60 -0.51
C GLN A 42 2.56 3.28 -1.06
N PHE A 43 1.47 2.79 -0.49
CA PHE A 43 0.76 1.63 -1.00
C PHE A 43 -0.57 2.09 -1.59
N ARG A 44 -0.91 1.55 -2.75
CA ARG A 44 -2.15 1.86 -3.44
C ARG A 44 -3.02 0.61 -3.53
N PRO A 45 -3.88 0.35 -2.56
CA PRO A 45 -4.83 -0.74 -2.69
C PRO A 45 -5.83 -0.45 -3.80
N GLN A 46 -6.17 -1.46 -4.56
CA GLN A 46 -7.11 -1.36 -5.66
C GLN A 46 -8.42 -2.04 -5.24
N TRP A 47 -9.53 -1.37 -5.41
CA TRP A 47 -10.82 -1.95 -5.01
C TRP A 47 -11.03 -3.33 -5.63
N ARG A 48 -10.77 -3.48 -6.94
CA ARG A 48 -10.96 -4.77 -7.61
C ARG A 48 -10.09 -5.90 -7.06
N CYS A 49 -8.97 -5.57 -6.44
CA CYS A 49 -8.06 -6.57 -5.89
C CYS A 49 -8.47 -7.01 -4.49
N HIS A 50 -9.14 -6.15 -3.72
CA HIS A 50 -9.44 -6.40 -2.33
C HIS A 50 -10.87 -6.83 -2.06
N GLU A 51 -11.80 -6.46 -2.95
CA GLU A 51 -13.19 -6.93 -2.88
C GLU A 51 -13.56 -7.58 -4.23
N ARG A 52 -12.98 -8.74 -4.48
CA ARG A 52 -13.19 -9.45 -5.75
C ARG A 52 -14.62 -9.96 -5.88
N ARG A 53 -15.25 -10.28 -4.75
CA ARG A 53 -16.66 -10.64 -4.65
C ARG A 53 -17.31 -9.72 -3.64
N ARG A 54 -18.56 -9.38 -3.88
CA ARG A 54 -19.29 -8.45 -3.06
C ARG A 54 -19.28 -8.87 -1.58
N GLY A 55 -18.79 -7.99 -0.72
CA GLY A 55 -18.75 -8.22 0.72
C GLY A 55 -17.59 -9.09 1.19
N GLU A 56 -16.79 -9.64 0.29
CA GLU A 56 -15.66 -10.48 0.63
C GLU A 56 -14.36 -9.70 0.45
N PHE A 57 -13.80 -9.23 1.56
CA PHE A 57 -12.57 -8.44 1.53
C PHE A 57 -11.35 -9.31 1.81
N VAL A 58 -10.29 -9.09 1.05
CA VAL A 58 -9.02 -9.80 1.19
C VAL A 58 -7.93 -8.79 1.48
N TRP A 59 -7.36 -8.84 2.69
CA TRP A 59 -6.37 -7.87 3.14
C TRP A 59 -4.99 -8.49 3.38
N ASP A 60 -4.80 -9.76 3.05
CA ASP A 60 -3.56 -10.49 3.36
C ASP A 60 -2.32 -9.77 2.83
N ASP A 61 -2.39 -9.27 1.62
CA ASP A 61 -1.26 -8.57 1.01
C ASP A 61 -0.94 -7.26 1.73
N LEU A 62 -1.96 -6.48 2.04
CA LEU A 62 -1.77 -5.23 2.78
C LEU A 62 -1.22 -5.49 4.17
N ASP A 63 -1.75 -6.51 4.86
CA ASP A 63 -1.26 -6.87 6.19
C ASP A 63 0.22 -7.21 6.14
N ARG A 64 0.65 -7.97 5.15
CA ARG A 64 2.06 -8.32 4.98
C ARG A 64 2.91 -7.09 4.67
N LEU A 65 2.42 -6.22 3.80
CA LEU A 65 3.13 -4.99 3.46
C LEU A 65 3.29 -4.06 4.65
N PHE A 66 2.24 -3.90 5.46
CA PHE A 66 2.32 -3.11 6.69
C PHE A 66 3.33 -3.70 7.67
N ASP A 67 3.33 -5.02 7.83
CA ASP A 67 4.27 -5.70 8.72
C ASP A 67 5.71 -5.47 8.27
N LEU A 68 5.98 -5.63 6.99
CA LEU A 68 7.32 -5.42 6.43
C LEU A 68 7.76 -3.96 6.54
N ALA A 69 6.85 -3.02 6.31
CA ALA A 69 7.15 -1.61 6.48
C ALA A 69 7.51 -1.30 7.93
N ALA A 70 6.74 -1.82 8.88
CA ALA A 70 7.01 -1.64 10.30
C ALA A 70 8.37 -2.22 10.70
N ARG A 71 8.70 -3.40 10.21
CA ARG A 71 10.01 -4.02 10.49
C ARG A 71 11.18 -3.19 9.99
N ASN A 72 10.97 -2.46 8.91
CA ASN A 72 11.99 -1.59 8.32
C ASN A 72 11.87 -0.14 8.77
N ARG A 73 11.01 0.14 9.75
CA ARG A 73 10.78 1.48 10.29
C ARG A 73 10.34 2.48 9.22
N LEU A 74 9.61 2.00 8.23
CA LEU A 74 9.02 2.84 7.19
C LEU A 74 7.59 3.20 7.58
N ARG A 75 7.24 4.45 7.40
CA ARG A 75 5.86 4.91 7.56
C ARG A 75 5.10 4.67 6.27
N VAL A 76 3.82 4.46 6.38
CA VAL A 76 2.99 4.11 5.23
C VAL A 76 2.03 5.24 4.91
N ILE A 77 1.99 5.60 3.63
CA ILE A 77 0.93 6.44 3.07
C ILE A 77 0.03 5.51 2.29
N LEU A 78 -1.23 5.43 2.69
CA LEU A 78 -2.19 4.58 2.03
C LEU A 78 -3.07 5.40 1.11
N LYS A 79 -3.03 5.11 -0.18
CA LYS A 79 -3.85 5.80 -1.18
C LYS A 79 -4.82 4.80 -1.80
N ALA A 80 -6.04 4.78 -1.33
CA ALA A 80 -7.07 3.90 -1.86
C ALA A 80 -7.51 4.36 -3.24
N GLN A 81 -7.66 3.44 -4.17
CA GLN A 81 -8.11 3.72 -5.54
C GLN A 81 -9.46 3.07 -5.78
N LEU A 82 -10.50 3.87 -5.79
CA LEU A 82 -11.87 3.42 -5.95
C LEU A 82 -12.30 3.38 -7.42
N GLU A 83 -11.56 4.02 -8.30
CA GLU A 83 -11.85 4.04 -9.72
C GLU A 83 -11.64 2.69 -10.39
N ASN A 84 -10.91 1.79 -9.75
CA ASN A 84 -10.69 0.44 -10.25
C ASN A 84 -11.67 -0.54 -9.62
N ALA A 85 -12.93 -0.38 -9.95
CA ALA A 85 -14.01 -1.20 -9.41
C ALA A 85 -13.91 -2.64 -9.90
N PRO A 86 -14.32 -3.62 -9.06
CA PRO A 86 -14.37 -5.03 -9.47
C PRO A 86 -15.41 -5.25 -10.56
N ASP A 87 -15.26 -6.35 -11.31
CA ASP A 87 -16.20 -6.69 -12.39
C ASP A 87 -17.63 -6.86 -11.90
N TRP A 88 -17.82 -7.36 -10.68
CA TRP A 88 -19.17 -7.55 -10.15
C TRP A 88 -19.95 -6.25 -10.01
N VAL A 89 -19.25 -5.12 -9.79
CA VAL A 89 -19.91 -3.80 -9.75
C VAL A 89 -20.53 -3.46 -11.08
N PHE A 90 -19.80 -3.68 -12.17
CA PHE A 90 -20.30 -3.40 -13.52
C PHE A 90 -21.44 -4.32 -13.89
N ILE A 91 -21.36 -5.57 -13.48
CA ILE A 91 -22.42 -6.54 -13.73
C ILE A 91 -23.72 -6.14 -13.02
N GLU A 92 -23.63 -5.73 -11.75
CA GLU A 92 -24.80 -5.34 -10.96
C GLU A 92 -25.40 -4.01 -11.41
N LEU A 93 -24.58 -3.05 -11.78
CA LEU A 93 -25.05 -1.74 -12.21
C LEU A 93 -25.51 -1.73 -13.66
N GLY A 94 -25.14 -2.75 -14.38
CA GLY A 94 -25.58 -3.07 -15.68
C GLY A 94 -25.49 -2.33 -16.81
#